data_958181d248d152eefeaceabf638e863d
#
_entry.id   958181d248d152eefeaceabf638e863d
#
_cell.length_a   1.000
_cell.length_b   1.000
_cell.length_c   1.000
_cell.angle_alpha   90.00
_cell.angle_beta   90.00
_cell.angle_gamma   90.00
#
_symmetry.space_group_name_H-M   'P 1'
#
loop_
_entity.id
_entity.type
_entity.pdbx_description
1 polymer ?
#
loop_
_entity_poly.entity_id
_entity_poly.type
_entity_poly.pdbx_seq_one_letter_code
_entity_poly.pdbx_strand_id
1 'polypeptide(L)'
;MNWESNKTQLKTDWDTNGYVVVKNFMNLKDVSNLRTEIERYISDVVPNVPENEVMYEDNQKTETLKRLGHMSWYDDYFSKLINTDRFVNLAETLLGGSVNPQYCQLFNKPAKVGVQTPPHQDAYYIPLEPNEALTMWLALNDVDEENGCLRYVPGAHKKGIRPHQASNVYGFSLGITDFGKTDLENEVSCPAAIGDVV
;
A
#
# COMPACT_ATOMS: atom_id res chain seq x y z
N MET A 1 21.02 -3.93 4.39
CA MET A 1 21.67 -2.78 3.68
C MET A 1 20.82 -1.56 3.97
N ASN A 2 21.41 -0.43 4.35
CA ASN A 2 20.62 0.80 4.56
C ASN A 2 20.21 1.32 3.16
N TRP A 3 18.92 1.49 2.90
CA TRP A 3 18.39 1.98 1.62
C TRP A 3 18.94 3.37 1.25
N GLU A 4 19.27 4.21 2.26
CA GLU A 4 19.82 5.54 2.06
C GLU A 4 21.15 5.55 1.33
N SER A 5 21.94 4.48 1.45
CA SER A 5 23.19 4.32 0.67
C SER A 5 22.96 3.91 -0.79
N ASN A 6 21.72 3.62 -1.17
CA ASN A 6 21.36 3.11 -2.50
C ASN A 6 20.32 3.96 -3.23
N LYS A 7 20.15 5.23 -2.82
CA LYS A 7 19.11 6.14 -3.36
C LYS A 7 19.11 6.25 -4.88
N THR A 8 20.28 6.37 -5.50
CA THR A 8 20.40 6.50 -6.96
C THR A 8 19.88 5.26 -7.68
N GLN A 9 20.19 4.07 -7.19
CA GLN A 9 19.69 2.84 -7.80
C GLN A 9 18.18 2.70 -7.59
N LEU A 10 17.68 2.99 -6.39
CA LEU A 10 16.23 2.97 -6.10
C LEU A 10 15.46 3.92 -7.02
N LYS A 11 15.98 5.13 -7.24
CA LYS A 11 15.37 6.08 -8.19
C LYS A 11 15.37 5.54 -9.62
N THR A 12 16.50 4.94 -10.07
CA THR A 12 16.59 4.33 -11.40
C THR A 12 15.60 3.17 -11.56
N ASP A 13 15.48 2.31 -10.56
CA ASP A 13 14.57 1.18 -10.56
C ASP A 13 13.10 1.66 -10.55
N TRP A 14 12.78 2.68 -9.75
CA TRP A 14 11.49 3.34 -9.74
C TRP A 14 11.12 3.90 -11.12
N ASP A 15 11.99 4.70 -11.72
CA ASP A 15 11.75 5.29 -13.05
C ASP A 15 11.64 4.24 -14.15
N THR A 16 12.30 3.11 -13.97
CA THR A 16 12.28 2.02 -14.95
C THR A 16 11.05 1.15 -14.82
N ASN A 17 10.75 0.71 -13.60
CA ASN A 17 9.77 -0.33 -13.33
C ASN A 17 8.42 0.21 -12.85
N GLY A 18 8.39 1.41 -12.21
CA GLY A 18 7.20 1.99 -11.56
C GLY A 18 6.92 1.42 -10.18
N TYR A 19 7.84 0.62 -9.65
CA TYR A 19 7.83 0.12 -8.28
C TYR A 19 9.25 -0.23 -7.83
N VAL A 20 9.45 -0.30 -6.52
CA VAL A 20 10.70 -0.78 -5.89
C VAL A 20 10.38 -1.58 -4.64
N VAL A 21 11.29 -2.47 -4.24
CA VAL A 21 11.23 -3.19 -2.96
C VAL A 21 12.40 -2.74 -2.10
N VAL A 22 12.09 -2.04 -1.02
CA VAL A 22 13.08 -1.54 -0.06
C VAL A 22 13.15 -2.49 1.12
N LYS A 23 14.21 -3.29 1.16
CA LYS A 23 14.42 -4.29 2.21
C LYS A 23 14.82 -3.66 3.54
N ASN A 24 14.28 -4.21 4.65
CA ASN A 24 14.55 -3.76 6.03
C ASN A 24 14.31 -2.23 6.20
N PHE A 25 13.28 -1.71 5.58
CA PHE A 25 12.91 -0.31 5.70
C PHE A 25 12.55 0.05 7.15
N MET A 26 11.84 -0.83 7.84
CA MET A 26 11.53 -0.71 9.25
C MET A 26 12.08 -1.93 10.01
N ASN A 27 12.75 -1.71 11.14
CA ASN A 27 13.27 -2.82 11.95
C ASN A 27 12.14 -3.54 12.70
N LEU A 28 12.40 -4.77 13.15
CA LEU A 28 11.40 -5.62 13.80
C LEU A 28 10.80 -5.01 15.08
N LYS A 29 11.58 -4.21 15.83
CA LYS A 29 11.09 -3.53 17.03
C LYS A 29 10.07 -2.46 16.67
N ASP A 30 10.38 -1.64 15.65
CA ASP A 30 9.48 -0.58 15.19
C ASP A 30 8.19 -1.20 14.59
N VAL A 31 8.30 -2.30 13.84
CA VAL A 31 7.11 -3.03 13.35
C VAL A 31 6.29 -3.60 14.50
N SER A 32 6.92 -4.16 15.54
CA SER A 32 6.21 -4.64 16.73
C SER A 32 5.46 -3.50 17.44
N ASN A 33 6.10 -2.35 17.61
CA ASN A 33 5.45 -1.17 18.18
C ASN A 33 4.26 -0.71 17.30
N LEU A 34 4.45 -0.68 15.98
CA LEU A 34 3.37 -0.30 15.05
C LEU A 34 2.18 -1.26 15.13
N ARG A 35 2.42 -2.57 15.28
CA ARG A 35 1.35 -3.54 15.48
C ARG A 35 0.58 -3.28 16.78
N THR A 36 1.28 -2.99 17.89
CA THR A 36 0.63 -2.61 19.15
C THR A 36 -0.24 -1.35 18.98
N GLU A 37 0.23 -0.37 18.21
CA GLU A 37 -0.55 0.84 17.92
C GLU A 37 -1.76 0.57 16.99
N ILE A 38 -1.64 -0.39 16.08
CA ILE A 38 -2.79 -0.85 15.27
C ILE A 38 -3.83 -1.54 16.17
N GLU A 39 -3.41 -2.40 17.10
CA GLU A 39 -4.30 -3.05 18.06
C GLU A 39 -5.02 -2.01 18.95
N ARG A 40 -4.28 -1.00 19.45
CA ARG A 40 -4.85 0.14 20.18
C ARG A 40 -5.86 0.90 19.32
N TYR A 41 -5.51 1.20 18.06
CA TYR A 41 -6.41 1.90 17.13
C TYR A 41 -7.72 1.11 16.93
N ILE A 42 -7.62 -0.21 16.78
CA ILE A 42 -8.79 -1.07 16.63
C ILE A 42 -9.67 -1.04 17.89
N SER A 43 -9.08 -1.07 19.09
CA SER A 43 -9.86 -1.07 20.34
C SER A 43 -10.44 0.29 20.71
N ASP A 44 -9.67 1.35 20.55
CA ASP A 44 -9.96 2.65 21.17
C ASP A 44 -10.52 3.67 20.15
N VAL A 45 -10.09 3.59 18.88
CA VAL A 45 -10.45 4.59 17.87
C VAL A 45 -11.56 4.10 16.93
N VAL A 46 -11.47 2.86 16.46
CA VAL A 46 -12.47 2.27 15.55
C VAL A 46 -13.92 2.42 16.01
N PRO A 47 -14.27 2.29 17.30
CA PRO A 47 -15.65 2.51 17.76
C PRO A 47 -16.19 3.92 17.50
N ASN A 48 -15.33 4.89 17.22
CA ASN A 48 -15.69 6.31 17.07
C ASN A 48 -15.45 6.86 15.65
N VAL A 49 -14.94 6.05 14.71
CA VAL A 49 -14.78 6.47 13.32
C VAL A 49 -16.02 6.16 12.50
N PRO A 50 -16.26 6.87 11.37
CA PRO A 50 -17.36 6.56 10.46
C PRO A 50 -17.32 5.10 9.96
N GLU A 51 -18.48 4.46 9.83
CA GLU A 51 -18.59 3.05 9.41
C GLU A 51 -17.91 2.77 8.04
N ASN A 52 -17.92 3.72 7.13
CA ASN A 52 -17.28 3.56 5.82
C ASN A 52 -15.74 3.53 5.89
N GLU A 53 -15.15 3.86 7.03
CA GLU A 53 -13.70 3.74 7.26
C GLU A 53 -13.28 2.33 7.71
N VAL A 54 -14.22 1.48 8.10
CA VAL A 54 -13.95 0.14 8.61
C VAL A 54 -14.67 -0.89 7.74
N MET A 55 -13.90 -1.80 7.16
CA MET A 55 -14.45 -2.84 6.29
C MET A 55 -14.04 -4.22 6.78
N TYR A 56 -14.99 -5.13 6.79
CA TYR A 56 -14.79 -6.55 7.09
C TYR A 56 -15.16 -7.38 5.86
N GLU A 57 -14.57 -8.56 5.67
CA GLU A 57 -15.06 -9.51 4.65
C GLU A 57 -16.43 -10.08 5.04
N ASP A 58 -16.67 -10.27 6.33
CA ASP A 58 -17.94 -10.63 6.94
C ASP A 58 -18.23 -9.68 8.11
N ASN A 59 -19.18 -8.78 7.96
CA ASN A 59 -19.51 -7.76 8.95
C ASN A 59 -19.98 -8.32 10.31
N GLN A 60 -20.27 -9.61 10.39
CA GLN A 60 -20.63 -10.27 11.65
C GLN A 60 -19.41 -10.85 12.39
N LYS A 61 -18.20 -10.74 11.79
CA LYS A 61 -16.97 -11.38 12.28
C LYS A 61 -15.81 -10.39 12.30
N THR A 62 -15.49 -9.88 13.47
CA THR A 62 -14.41 -8.89 13.66
C THR A 62 -13.02 -9.39 13.25
N GLU A 63 -12.79 -10.71 13.32
CA GLU A 63 -11.56 -11.35 12.86
C GLU A 63 -11.38 -11.30 11.32
N THR A 64 -12.43 -10.90 10.59
CA THR A 64 -12.38 -10.72 9.13
C THR A 64 -12.10 -9.28 8.71
N LEU A 65 -11.51 -8.48 9.60
CA LEU A 65 -11.12 -7.10 9.30
C LEU A 65 -10.28 -7.07 8.01
N LYS A 66 -10.75 -6.25 7.06
CA LYS A 66 -10.16 -6.11 5.74
C LYS A 66 -9.41 -4.79 5.57
N ARG A 67 -10.03 -3.68 5.99
CA ARG A 67 -9.47 -2.33 5.81
C ARG A 67 -9.83 -1.42 6.97
N LEU A 68 -8.86 -0.60 7.37
CA LEU A 68 -9.07 0.63 8.13
C LEU A 68 -8.62 1.79 7.26
N GLY A 69 -9.57 2.66 6.88
CA GLY A 69 -9.32 3.82 6.03
C GLY A 69 -8.77 5.00 6.84
N HIS A 70 -8.05 5.88 6.16
CA HIS A 70 -7.63 7.21 6.62
C HIS A 70 -7.19 7.32 8.09
N MET A 71 -6.49 6.31 8.60
CA MET A 71 -6.14 6.20 10.04
C MET A 71 -5.46 7.46 10.58
N SER A 72 -4.65 8.14 9.77
CA SER A 72 -3.97 9.38 10.13
C SER A 72 -4.89 10.60 10.30
N TRP A 73 -6.15 10.53 9.87
CA TRP A 73 -7.12 11.60 10.08
C TRP A 73 -7.79 11.51 11.45
N TYR A 74 -7.79 10.32 12.04
CA TYR A 74 -8.50 10.02 13.29
C TYR A 74 -7.56 9.76 14.47
N ASP A 75 -6.24 9.70 14.23
CA ASP A 75 -5.28 9.36 15.27
C ASP A 75 -3.92 10.03 15.06
N ASP A 76 -3.42 10.68 16.12
CA ASP A 76 -2.18 11.43 16.12
C ASP A 76 -0.93 10.58 15.88
N TYR A 77 -0.92 9.33 16.35
CA TYR A 77 0.20 8.42 16.13
C TYR A 77 0.39 8.16 14.62
N PHE A 78 -0.67 7.81 13.94
CA PHE A 78 -0.63 7.53 12.49
C PHE A 78 -0.39 8.81 11.68
N SER A 79 -0.90 9.95 12.12
CA SER A 79 -0.58 11.25 11.51
C SER A 79 0.91 11.57 11.61
N LYS A 80 1.52 11.34 12.77
CA LYS A 80 2.97 11.54 12.98
C LYS A 80 3.79 10.51 12.19
N LEU A 81 3.34 9.26 12.13
CA LEU A 81 4.04 8.17 11.46
C LEU A 81 4.33 8.49 9.99
N ILE A 82 3.30 8.91 9.23
CA ILE A 82 3.46 9.20 7.79
C ILE A 82 4.32 10.43 7.52
N ASN A 83 4.47 11.31 8.50
CA ASN A 83 5.28 12.53 8.42
C ASN A 83 6.70 12.35 8.98
N THR A 84 7.10 11.12 9.35
CA THR A 84 8.48 10.88 9.77
C THR A 84 9.45 11.00 8.61
N ASP A 85 10.67 11.49 8.90
CA ASP A 85 11.74 11.63 7.90
C ASP A 85 11.97 10.34 7.10
N ARG A 86 11.78 9.18 7.72
CA ARG A 86 11.96 7.88 7.08
C ARG A 86 11.06 7.72 5.86
N PHE A 87 9.76 7.99 6.00
CA PHE A 87 8.79 7.89 4.90
C PHE A 87 8.94 9.05 3.91
N VAL A 88 9.05 10.27 4.41
CA VAL A 88 9.20 11.47 3.58
C VAL A 88 10.45 11.39 2.71
N ASN A 89 11.62 11.08 3.27
CA ASN A 89 12.87 11.00 2.50
C ASN A 89 12.87 9.91 1.42
N LEU A 90 12.20 8.77 1.67
CA LEU A 90 12.07 7.74 0.63
C LEU A 90 11.16 8.24 -0.50
N ALA A 91 10.02 8.83 -0.18
CA ALA A 91 9.10 9.39 -1.17
C ALA A 91 9.75 10.49 -2.00
N GLU A 92 10.44 11.44 -1.37
CA GLU A 92 11.20 12.50 -2.05
C GLU A 92 12.30 11.94 -2.95
N THR A 93 12.96 10.87 -2.51
CA THR A 93 13.99 10.18 -3.33
C THR A 93 13.37 9.59 -4.59
N LEU A 94 12.21 8.94 -4.48
CA LEU A 94 11.56 8.26 -5.60
C LEU A 94 10.85 9.23 -6.55
N LEU A 95 10.18 10.26 -6.02
CA LEU A 95 9.47 11.25 -6.83
C LEU A 95 10.40 12.38 -7.34
N GLY A 96 11.54 12.61 -6.70
CA GLY A 96 12.52 13.63 -7.12
C GLY A 96 12.19 15.05 -6.70
N GLY A 97 11.26 15.23 -5.76
CA GLY A 97 10.83 16.56 -5.26
C GLY A 97 10.17 16.45 -3.89
N SER A 98 9.79 17.59 -3.31
CA SER A 98 9.09 17.64 -2.04
C SER A 98 7.73 16.94 -2.13
N VAL A 99 7.37 16.22 -1.09
CA VAL A 99 6.14 15.44 -1.02
C VAL A 99 5.22 15.93 0.10
N ASN A 100 3.94 15.66 -0.07
CA ASN A 100 2.93 15.90 0.95
C ASN A 100 2.21 14.59 1.29
N PRO A 101 2.53 13.94 2.42
CA PRO A 101 1.84 12.74 2.86
C PRO A 101 0.34 13.01 3.05
N GLN A 102 -0.50 12.15 2.50
CA GLN A 102 -1.95 12.38 2.51
C GLN A 102 -2.63 11.64 3.66
N TYR A 103 -2.49 10.32 3.68
CA TYR A 103 -3.07 9.46 4.71
C TYR A 103 -2.38 8.09 4.72
N CYS A 104 -2.64 7.34 5.78
CA CYS A 104 -2.34 5.91 5.81
C CYS A 104 -3.60 5.09 6.08
N GLN A 105 -3.55 3.85 5.67
CA GLN A 105 -4.62 2.87 5.82
C GLN A 105 -4.03 1.49 6.10
N LEU A 106 -4.78 0.65 6.78
CA LEU A 106 -4.45 -0.76 6.94
C LEU A 106 -5.22 -1.57 5.91
N PHE A 107 -4.52 -2.44 5.19
CA PHE A 107 -5.13 -3.53 4.43
C PHE A 107 -4.72 -4.86 5.02
N ASN A 108 -5.69 -5.75 5.17
CA ASN A 108 -5.49 -7.10 5.62
C ASN A 108 -6.19 -8.07 4.65
N LYS A 109 -5.59 -9.23 4.45
CA LYS A 109 -6.21 -10.36 3.75
C LYS A 109 -6.46 -11.46 4.78
N PRO A 110 -7.64 -11.49 5.41
CA PRO A 110 -7.95 -12.53 6.39
C PRO A 110 -7.84 -13.91 5.76
N ALA A 111 -7.21 -14.84 6.50
CA ALA A 111 -7.02 -16.21 6.03
C ALA A 111 -8.37 -16.86 5.64
N LYS A 112 -8.37 -17.62 4.55
CA LYS A 112 -9.51 -18.39 4.01
C LYS A 112 -10.65 -17.59 3.37
N VAL A 113 -10.77 -16.28 3.66
CA VAL A 113 -11.87 -15.44 3.17
C VAL A 113 -11.40 -14.23 2.36
N GLY A 114 -10.10 -13.89 2.44
CA GLY A 114 -9.53 -12.78 1.68
C GLY A 114 -9.66 -13.00 0.17
N VAL A 115 -10.07 -11.96 -0.56
CA VAL A 115 -10.23 -12.00 -2.01
C VAL A 115 -9.04 -11.34 -2.71
N GLN A 116 -8.82 -11.75 -3.95
CA GLN A 116 -7.80 -11.14 -4.80
C GLN A 116 -8.17 -9.68 -5.10
N THR A 117 -7.20 -8.78 -4.93
CA THR A 117 -7.33 -7.39 -5.35
C THR A 117 -7.32 -7.32 -6.88
N PRO A 118 -8.31 -6.67 -7.53
CA PRO A 118 -8.30 -6.49 -8.98
C PRO A 118 -7.13 -5.59 -9.40
N PRO A 119 -6.54 -5.79 -10.60
CA PRO A 119 -5.55 -4.88 -11.14
C PRO A 119 -6.09 -3.46 -11.21
N HIS A 120 -5.34 -2.49 -10.70
CA HIS A 120 -5.74 -1.09 -10.66
C HIS A 120 -4.52 -0.17 -10.66
N GLN A 121 -4.75 1.11 -10.82
CA GLN A 121 -3.74 2.16 -10.65
C GLN A 121 -4.26 3.13 -9.58
N ASP A 122 -3.53 3.30 -8.48
CA ASP A 122 -3.91 4.22 -7.39
C ASP A 122 -4.10 5.65 -7.91
N ALA A 123 -3.27 6.06 -8.86
CA ALA A 123 -3.35 7.37 -9.51
C ALA A 123 -4.69 7.64 -10.22
N TYR A 124 -5.50 6.62 -10.54
CA TYR A 124 -6.85 6.82 -11.07
C TYR A 124 -7.81 7.41 -10.03
N TYR A 125 -7.58 7.10 -8.74
CA TYR A 125 -8.39 7.62 -7.63
C TYR A 125 -7.93 9.01 -7.16
N ILE A 126 -6.72 9.41 -7.55
CA ILE A 126 -6.06 10.64 -7.07
C ILE A 126 -5.83 11.56 -8.28
N PRO A 127 -6.77 12.46 -8.61
CA PRO A 127 -6.64 13.36 -9.77
C PRO A 127 -5.65 14.48 -9.46
N LEU A 128 -4.37 14.26 -9.73
CA LEU A 128 -3.30 15.24 -9.59
C LEU A 128 -2.82 15.70 -10.97
N GLU A 129 -2.31 16.94 -11.03
CA GLU A 129 -1.62 17.51 -12.20
C GLU A 129 -0.30 18.17 -11.77
N PRO A 130 0.88 17.63 -12.14
CA PRO A 130 1.06 16.34 -12.82
C PRO A 130 0.59 15.17 -11.93
N ASN A 131 0.22 14.04 -12.57
CA ASN A 131 -0.22 12.87 -11.86
C ASN A 131 0.98 12.09 -11.29
N GLU A 132 1.60 12.66 -10.28
CA GLU A 132 2.76 12.13 -9.57
C GLU A 132 2.37 11.78 -8.13
N ALA A 133 2.11 10.50 -7.91
CA ALA A 133 1.81 9.95 -6.60
C ALA A 133 2.51 8.60 -6.42
N LEU A 134 2.81 8.25 -5.18
CA LEU A 134 3.25 6.91 -4.83
C LEU A 134 2.51 6.40 -3.58
N THR A 135 2.34 5.11 -3.51
CA THR A 135 1.84 4.41 -2.33
C THR A 135 2.99 3.59 -1.76
N MET A 136 3.22 3.70 -0.46
CA MET A 136 4.18 2.85 0.27
C MET A 136 3.43 1.76 1.01
N TRP A 137 3.62 0.54 0.57
CA TRP A 137 3.04 -0.63 1.20
C TRP A 137 4.06 -1.28 2.15
N LEU A 138 3.89 -1.08 3.46
CA LEU A 138 4.76 -1.63 4.49
C LEU A 138 4.27 -3.03 4.90
N ALA A 139 5.14 -4.03 4.77
CA ALA A 139 4.85 -5.39 5.18
C ALA A 139 4.88 -5.52 6.71
N LEU A 140 3.73 -5.79 7.31
CA LEU A 140 3.61 -6.09 8.74
C LEU A 140 3.84 -7.56 9.07
N ASN A 141 3.78 -8.42 8.06
CA ASN A 141 4.04 -9.87 8.11
C ASN A 141 4.92 -10.23 6.92
N ASP A 142 5.53 -11.41 6.96
CA ASP A 142 6.10 -11.97 5.74
C ASP A 142 4.98 -12.28 4.76
N VAL A 143 5.16 -11.84 3.52
CA VAL A 143 4.19 -12.02 2.44
C VAL A 143 4.84 -12.60 1.21
N ASP A 144 4.13 -13.53 0.60
CA ASP A 144 4.50 -14.23 -0.61
C ASP A 144 3.27 -14.49 -1.51
N GLU A 145 3.41 -15.33 -2.50
CA GLU A 145 2.32 -15.66 -3.41
C GLU A 145 1.17 -16.45 -2.74
N GLU A 146 1.46 -17.20 -1.68
CA GLU A 146 0.47 -18.03 -0.99
C GLU A 146 -0.46 -17.18 -0.12
N ASN A 147 0.06 -16.10 0.46
CA ASN A 147 -0.70 -15.21 1.33
C ASN A 147 -1.00 -13.83 0.72
N GLY A 148 -0.66 -13.64 -0.57
CA GLY A 148 -1.16 -12.53 -1.38
C GLY A 148 -0.27 -11.29 -1.40
N CYS A 149 1.02 -11.46 -1.67
CA CYS A 149 1.93 -10.35 -1.96
C CYS A 149 1.43 -9.45 -3.09
N LEU A 150 1.96 -8.25 -3.17
CA LEU A 150 1.71 -7.35 -4.29
C LEU A 150 2.27 -7.91 -5.59
N ARG A 151 1.65 -7.52 -6.71
CA ARG A 151 2.09 -7.85 -8.06
C ARG A 151 2.08 -6.61 -8.92
N TYR A 152 3.08 -6.49 -9.78
CA TYR A 152 3.23 -5.35 -10.68
C TYR A 152 3.52 -5.81 -12.11
N VAL A 153 3.11 -4.99 -13.07
CA VAL A 153 3.56 -5.09 -14.46
C VAL A 153 4.65 -4.03 -14.66
N PRO A 154 5.95 -4.42 -14.71
CA PRO A 154 7.05 -3.48 -14.81
C PRO A 154 6.91 -2.52 -15.99
N GLY A 155 7.15 -1.24 -15.76
CA GLY A 155 7.08 -0.20 -16.77
C GLY A 155 5.65 0.21 -17.21
N ALA A 156 4.60 -0.37 -16.62
CA ALA A 156 3.21 -0.06 -16.99
C ALA A 156 2.85 1.41 -16.73
N HIS A 157 3.43 2.04 -15.70
CA HIS A 157 3.24 3.46 -15.38
C HIS A 157 3.60 4.41 -16.54
N LYS A 158 4.55 4.01 -17.41
CA LYS A 158 4.97 4.81 -18.58
C LYS A 158 3.90 4.91 -19.66
N LYS A 159 2.86 4.09 -19.60
CA LYS A 159 1.75 4.08 -20.56
C LYS A 159 0.60 5.02 -20.15
N GLY A 160 0.74 5.73 -19.04
CA GLY A 160 -0.30 6.60 -18.49
C GLY A 160 -1.41 5.84 -17.77
N ILE A 161 -2.48 6.57 -17.44
CA ILE A 161 -3.65 6.02 -16.73
C ILE A 161 -4.49 5.21 -17.70
N ARG A 162 -4.75 3.95 -17.35
CA ARG A 162 -5.57 3.02 -18.13
C ARG A 162 -7.06 3.20 -17.80
N PRO A 163 -7.98 2.73 -18.67
CA PRO A 163 -9.40 2.78 -18.38
C PRO A 163 -9.76 1.86 -17.21
N HIS A 164 -10.57 2.36 -16.29
CA HIS A 164 -11.09 1.63 -15.13
C HIS A 164 -12.62 1.62 -15.15
N GLN A 165 -13.20 0.58 -14.57
CA GLN A 165 -14.64 0.48 -14.30
C GLN A 165 -14.88 -0.23 -12.97
N ALA A 166 -16.14 -0.29 -12.53
CA ALA A 166 -16.52 -1.00 -11.30
C ALA A 166 -15.96 -2.43 -11.30
N SER A 167 -15.23 -2.78 -10.25
CA SER A 167 -14.54 -4.07 -10.15
C SER A 167 -15.48 -5.24 -9.81
N ASN A 168 -16.63 -4.95 -9.18
CA ASN A 168 -17.54 -5.90 -8.55
C ASN A 168 -16.90 -6.77 -7.44
N VAL A 169 -15.72 -6.36 -6.96
CA VAL A 169 -15.04 -6.99 -5.82
C VAL A 169 -15.24 -6.15 -4.59
N TYR A 170 -15.82 -6.73 -3.54
CA TYR A 170 -16.07 -6.01 -2.30
C TYR A 170 -14.80 -5.39 -1.73
N GLY A 171 -14.86 -4.11 -1.40
CA GLY A 171 -13.72 -3.32 -0.88
C GLY A 171 -12.78 -2.75 -1.94
N PHE A 172 -13.02 -3.05 -3.24
CA PHE A 172 -12.28 -2.47 -4.36
C PHE A 172 -13.26 -1.91 -5.37
N SER A 173 -13.37 -0.57 -5.42
CA SER A 173 -14.40 0.07 -6.24
C SER A 173 -14.14 -0.06 -7.75
N LEU A 174 -12.88 0.00 -8.17
CA LEU A 174 -12.50 0.05 -9.58
C LEU A 174 -11.40 -0.96 -9.92
N GLY A 175 -11.38 -1.39 -11.18
CA GLY A 175 -10.33 -2.22 -11.75
C GLY A 175 -10.07 -1.83 -13.21
N ILE A 176 -8.85 -2.10 -13.69
CA ILE A 176 -8.44 -1.89 -15.09
C ILE A 176 -9.27 -2.78 -16.00
N THR A 177 -9.87 -2.22 -17.06
CA THR A 177 -10.76 -2.95 -17.97
C THR A 177 -10.03 -3.66 -19.10
N ASP A 178 -8.86 -3.19 -19.46
CA ASP A 178 -8.05 -3.70 -20.58
C ASP A 178 -6.84 -4.51 -20.09
N PHE A 179 -6.86 -4.98 -18.82
CA PHE A 179 -5.84 -5.89 -18.27
C PHE A 179 -5.96 -7.25 -18.99
N GLY A 180 -4.92 -7.61 -19.74
CA GLY A 180 -5.00 -8.73 -20.65
C GLY A 180 -3.84 -9.71 -20.52
N LYS A 181 -3.76 -10.62 -21.50
CA LYS A 181 -2.77 -11.70 -21.54
C LYS A 181 -1.33 -11.19 -21.44
N THR A 182 -1.01 -10.11 -22.14
CA THR A 182 0.34 -9.51 -22.10
C THR A 182 0.70 -8.98 -20.72
N ASP A 183 -0.27 -8.41 -19.98
CA ASP A 183 -0.03 -7.95 -18.60
C ASP A 183 0.26 -9.14 -17.69
N LEU A 184 -0.56 -10.20 -17.78
CA LEU A 184 -0.39 -11.44 -17.01
C LEU A 184 0.95 -12.14 -17.28
N GLU A 185 1.42 -12.14 -18.53
CA GLU A 185 2.71 -12.74 -18.92
C GLU A 185 3.92 -11.93 -18.40
N ASN A 186 3.74 -10.63 -18.14
CA ASN A 186 4.79 -9.74 -17.66
C ASN A 186 4.64 -9.36 -16.18
N GLU A 187 3.58 -9.83 -15.53
CA GLU A 187 3.36 -9.56 -14.11
C GLU A 187 4.41 -10.22 -13.25
N VAL A 188 4.95 -9.49 -12.29
CA VAL A 188 5.93 -9.97 -11.31
C VAL A 188 5.37 -9.88 -9.90
N SER A 189 5.57 -10.94 -9.13
CA SER A 189 5.28 -10.99 -7.71
C SER A 189 6.34 -10.23 -6.91
N CYS A 190 5.92 -9.50 -5.88
CA CYS A 190 6.78 -8.76 -4.97
C CYS A 190 6.67 -9.30 -3.54
N PRO A 191 7.28 -10.47 -3.26
CA PRO A 191 7.32 -10.97 -1.88
C PRO A 191 8.13 -10.02 -1.00
N ALA A 192 7.66 -9.81 0.22
CA ALA A 192 8.29 -8.91 1.17
C ALA A 192 8.35 -9.57 2.56
N ALA A 193 9.49 -9.40 3.22
CA ALA A 193 9.62 -9.77 4.62
C ALA A 193 9.04 -8.68 5.52
N ILE A 194 8.73 -9.05 6.76
CA ILE A 194 8.29 -8.09 7.77
C ILE A 194 9.25 -6.90 7.86
N GLY A 195 8.73 -5.68 7.73
CA GLY A 195 9.49 -4.43 7.75
C GLY A 195 10.05 -3.99 6.40
N ASP A 196 9.83 -4.74 5.31
CA ASP A 196 10.09 -4.28 3.96
C ASP A 196 8.99 -3.31 3.51
N VAL A 197 9.32 -2.42 2.56
CA VAL A 197 8.36 -1.54 1.86
C VAL A 197 8.40 -1.84 0.36
N VAL A 198 7.23 -1.91 -0.23
CA VAL A 198 7.05 -1.98 -1.68
C VAL A 198 6.41 -0.69 -2.17
#